data_b0702603d36dd607afcf80315a81e616
#
_entry.id   b0702603d36dd607afcf80315a81e616
#
_cell.length_a   1.000
_cell.length_b   1.000
_cell.length_c   1.000
_cell.angle_alpha   90.00
_cell.angle_beta   90.00
_cell.angle_gamma   90.00
#
_symmetry.space_group_name_H-M   'P 1'
#
loop_
_entity.id
_entity.type
_entity.pdbx_description
1 polymer ?
#
loop_
_entity_poly.entity_id
_entity_poly.type
_entity_poly.pdbx_seq_one_letter_code
_entity_poly.pdbx_strand_id
1 'polypeptide(L)'
;MKKNKEIKVCLVGSSGGHLTHLYMLKPFWKDKEHFWVTFDKEDAKSLLEREKMYSCYYPTNRSLKALIKNTKIVLRKEKPNLIISCGAAVAVPFFYLGKIMGAKLIYIEVFDRIDKPTMTGKMVYPIVDKFIVQWEEQKKVYPKAINLGSIF
;
A
#
# COMPACT_ATOMS: atom_id res chain seq x y z
N MET A 1 -22.90 9.81 21.88
CA MET A 1 -21.90 10.21 20.89
C MET A 1 -21.11 8.99 20.47
N LYS A 2 -21.18 8.59 19.21
CA LYS A 2 -20.26 7.61 18.67
C LYS A 2 -18.89 8.29 18.61
N LYS A 3 -17.93 7.82 19.42
CA LYS A 3 -16.52 8.17 19.23
C LYS A 3 -16.16 7.80 17.79
N ASN A 4 -15.84 8.77 16.94
CA ASN A 4 -15.18 8.48 15.67
C ASN A 4 -13.92 7.69 16.02
N LYS A 5 -13.90 6.40 15.70
CA LYS A 5 -12.69 5.61 15.78
C LYS A 5 -11.69 6.28 14.85
N GLU A 6 -10.62 6.83 15.42
CA GLU A 6 -9.52 7.34 14.62
C GLU A 6 -9.01 6.21 13.71
N ILE A 7 -8.99 6.48 12.42
CA ILE A 7 -8.51 5.51 11.43
C ILE A 7 -7.00 5.54 11.44
N LYS A 8 -6.39 4.39 11.68
CA LYS A 8 -4.95 4.19 11.56
C LYS A 8 -4.62 3.60 10.19
N VAL A 9 -3.76 4.28 9.45
CA VAL A 9 -3.43 3.95 8.06
C VAL A 9 -2.03 3.37 7.97
N CYS A 10 -1.90 2.23 7.29
CA CYS A 10 -0.63 1.66 6.86
C CYS A 10 -0.39 2.03 5.39
N LEU A 11 0.72 2.68 5.12
CA LEU A 11 1.16 3.04 3.78
C LEU A 11 2.33 2.13 3.41
N VAL A 12 2.12 1.15 2.55
CA VAL A 12 3.11 0.13 2.23
C VAL A 12 3.47 0.13 0.75
N GLY A 13 4.75 0.05 0.45
CA GLY A 13 5.25 -0.01 -0.92
C GLY A 13 6.76 -0.11 -0.99
N SER A 14 7.29 -0.35 -2.18
CA SER A 14 8.72 -0.26 -2.42
C SER A 14 9.17 1.20 -2.43
N SER A 15 10.45 1.43 -2.28
CA SER A 15 11.07 2.75 -2.47
C SER A 15 10.95 3.22 -3.94
N GLY A 16 11.30 4.47 -4.22
CA GLY A 16 11.22 5.06 -5.55
C GLY A 16 9.82 5.53 -5.92
N GLY A 17 9.39 5.24 -7.14
CA GLY A 17 8.12 5.74 -7.70
C GLY A 17 6.87 5.32 -6.92
N HIS A 18 6.84 4.11 -6.39
CA HIS A 18 5.73 3.64 -5.56
C HIS A 18 5.61 4.44 -4.26
N LEU A 19 6.73 4.75 -3.63
CA LEU A 19 6.77 5.57 -2.43
C LEU A 19 6.33 7.00 -2.72
N THR A 20 6.78 7.57 -3.83
CA THR A 20 6.40 8.92 -4.28
C THR A 20 4.89 9.00 -4.51
N HIS A 21 4.29 8.01 -5.17
CA HIS A 21 2.84 7.93 -5.36
C HIS A 21 2.08 8.02 -4.03
N LEU A 22 2.47 7.20 -3.07
CA LEU A 22 1.86 7.19 -1.74
C LEU A 22 2.05 8.53 -1.02
N TYR A 23 3.23 9.11 -1.13
CA TYR A 23 3.53 10.39 -0.49
C TYR A 23 2.65 11.52 -1.04
N MET A 24 2.37 11.50 -2.33
CA MET A 24 1.50 12.50 -2.98
C MET A 24 0.05 12.44 -2.52
N LEU A 25 -0.35 11.38 -1.82
CA LEU A 25 -1.65 11.29 -1.14
C LEU A 25 -1.66 12.03 0.20
N LYS A 26 -0.70 12.91 0.45
CA LYS A 26 -0.55 13.65 1.71
C LYS A 26 -1.84 14.33 2.20
N PRO A 27 -2.68 14.95 1.36
CA PRO A 27 -3.96 15.51 1.82
C PRO A 27 -4.87 14.49 2.49
N PHE A 28 -4.73 13.21 2.13
CA PHE A 28 -5.51 12.14 2.73
C PHE A 28 -4.94 11.68 4.08
N TRP A 29 -3.62 11.40 4.15
CA TRP A 29 -3.05 10.72 5.31
C TRP A 29 -2.48 11.65 6.38
N LYS A 30 -2.15 12.90 6.06
CA LYS A 30 -1.41 13.80 6.97
C LYS A 30 -2.07 14.02 8.33
N ASP A 31 -3.40 14.07 8.38
CA ASP A 31 -4.18 14.33 9.59
C ASP A 31 -4.71 13.05 10.26
N LYS A 32 -4.31 11.89 9.76
CA LYS A 32 -4.68 10.59 10.31
C LYS A 32 -3.48 9.97 11.01
N GLU A 33 -3.73 9.16 12.01
CA GLU A 33 -2.68 8.29 12.54
C GLU A 33 -2.22 7.35 11.44
N HIS A 34 -0.92 7.33 11.14
CA HIS A 34 -0.38 6.57 10.02
C HIS A 34 1.06 6.13 10.29
N PHE A 35 1.48 5.11 9.56
CA PHE A 35 2.86 4.66 9.52
C PHE A 35 3.19 4.11 8.13
N TRP A 36 4.48 4.06 7.84
CA TRP A 36 5.02 3.65 6.55
C TRP A 36 5.73 2.31 6.65
N VAL A 37 5.63 1.51 5.62
CA VAL A 37 6.41 0.29 5.44
C VAL A 37 7.05 0.31 4.07
N THR A 38 8.36 0.38 4.00
CA THR A 38 9.11 0.49 2.75
C THR A 38 10.53 -0.06 2.93
N PHE A 39 11.29 -0.06 1.85
CA PHE A 39 12.68 -0.51 1.91
C PHE A 39 13.58 0.53 2.58
N ASP A 40 14.60 0.05 3.28
CA ASP A 40 15.61 0.87 3.94
C ASP A 40 16.60 1.42 2.91
N LYS A 41 16.18 2.44 2.16
CA LYS A 41 16.95 3.15 1.15
C LYS A 41 17.01 4.64 1.40
N GLU A 42 18.01 5.31 0.83
CA GLU A 42 18.27 6.73 1.05
C GLU A 42 17.09 7.63 0.66
N ASP A 43 16.42 7.33 -0.44
CA ASP A 43 15.24 8.07 -0.88
C ASP A 43 14.09 7.99 0.15
N ALA A 44 13.86 6.80 0.70
CA ALA A 44 12.85 6.59 1.73
C ALA A 44 13.23 7.29 3.04
N LYS A 45 14.47 7.18 3.47
CA LYS A 45 14.97 7.83 4.67
C LYS A 45 14.84 9.35 4.59
N SER A 46 15.18 9.92 3.44
CA SER A 46 15.08 11.36 3.21
C SER A 46 13.63 11.83 3.19
N LEU A 47 12.77 11.15 2.43
CA LEU A 47 11.37 11.54 2.25
C LEU A 47 10.57 11.38 3.55
N LEU A 48 10.85 10.33 4.32
CA LEU A 48 10.11 9.93 5.51
C LEU A 48 10.85 10.26 6.82
N GLU A 49 11.77 11.20 6.79
CA GLU A 49 12.62 11.57 7.94
C GLU A 49 11.83 11.87 9.21
N ARG A 50 10.66 12.51 9.08
CA ARG A 50 9.79 12.89 10.21
C ARG A 50 8.60 11.94 10.38
N GLU A 51 8.60 10.82 9.68
CA GLU A 51 7.52 9.87 9.67
C GLU A 51 7.89 8.58 10.41
N LYS A 52 6.91 7.90 10.96
CA LYS A 52 7.09 6.57 11.52
C LYS A 52 7.21 5.56 10.38
N MET A 53 8.36 4.92 10.27
CA MET A 53 8.68 3.99 9.18
C MET A 53 9.18 2.66 9.72
N TYR A 54 8.68 1.59 9.13
CA TYR A 54 9.20 0.24 9.30
C TYR A 54 9.93 -0.18 8.03
N SER A 55 11.12 -0.71 8.19
CA SER A 55 11.85 -1.31 7.07
C SER A 55 11.32 -2.69 6.74
N CYS A 56 11.20 -3.01 5.46
CA CYS A 56 10.84 -4.33 4.98
C CYS A 56 11.95 -4.90 4.10
N TYR A 57 11.91 -6.22 3.90
CA TYR A 57 12.92 -6.92 3.14
C TYR A 57 12.61 -6.91 1.64
N TYR A 58 13.68 -6.89 0.84
CA TYR A 58 13.59 -7.11 -0.60
C TYR A 58 13.04 -8.50 -0.90
N PRO A 59 11.99 -8.62 -1.72
CA PRO A 59 11.42 -9.92 -2.08
C PRO A 59 12.39 -10.80 -2.87
N THR A 60 13.33 -10.19 -3.62
CA THR A 60 14.26 -10.90 -4.51
C THR A 60 15.40 -11.62 -3.79
N ASN A 61 15.77 -11.17 -2.60
CA ASN A 61 16.97 -11.65 -1.89
C ASN A 61 16.67 -12.31 -0.55
N ARG A 62 15.41 -12.48 -0.20
CA ARG A 62 14.98 -13.00 1.10
C ARG A 62 13.90 -14.05 0.93
N SER A 63 13.85 -14.98 1.85
CA SER A 63 12.80 -15.98 1.84
C SER A 63 11.41 -15.34 2.05
N LEU A 64 10.41 -15.86 1.36
CA LEU A 64 9.02 -15.49 1.58
C LEU A 64 8.62 -15.64 3.06
N LYS A 65 9.17 -16.64 3.74
CA LYS A 65 8.96 -16.88 5.16
C LYS A 65 9.40 -15.69 6.02
N ALA A 66 10.57 -15.10 5.73
CA ALA A 66 11.07 -13.92 6.44
C ALA A 66 10.17 -12.70 6.20
N LEU A 67 9.72 -12.51 4.97
CA LEU A 67 8.81 -11.43 4.61
C LEU A 67 7.46 -11.56 5.35
N ILE A 68 6.89 -12.75 5.39
CA ILE A 68 5.64 -13.02 6.12
C ILE A 68 5.82 -12.80 7.62
N LYS A 69 6.92 -13.25 8.20
CA LYS A 69 7.23 -13.04 9.62
C LYS A 69 7.30 -11.56 9.96
N ASN A 70 8.02 -10.78 9.16
CA ASN A 70 8.13 -9.33 9.32
C ASN A 70 6.76 -8.64 9.24
N THR A 71 5.96 -9.02 8.25
CA THR A 71 4.59 -8.49 8.08
C THR A 71 3.73 -8.77 9.31
N LYS A 72 3.77 -9.97 9.84
CA LYS A 72 3.03 -10.33 11.06
C LYS A 72 3.43 -9.48 12.27
N ILE A 73 4.72 -9.24 12.44
CA ILE A 73 5.24 -8.43 13.55
C ILE A 73 4.69 -7.00 13.47
N VAL A 74 4.81 -6.37 12.29
CA VAL A 74 4.36 -5.00 12.09
C VAL A 74 2.84 -4.88 12.27
N LEU A 75 2.06 -5.77 11.66
CA LEU A 75 0.59 -5.73 11.74
C LEU A 75 0.07 -5.99 13.15
N ARG A 76 0.69 -6.88 13.90
CA ARG A 76 0.32 -7.14 15.31
C ARG A 76 0.63 -5.97 16.23
N LYS A 77 1.73 -5.28 15.97
CA LYS A 77 2.14 -4.11 16.75
C LYS A 77 1.26 -2.90 16.46
N GLU A 78 1.01 -2.62 15.19
CA GLU A 78 0.33 -1.39 14.76
C GLU A 78 -1.18 -1.53 14.63
N LYS A 79 -1.70 -2.70 14.27
CA LYS A 79 -3.13 -2.98 14.07
C LYS A 79 -3.85 -1.92 13.23
N PRO A 80 -3.41 -1.68 11.97
CA PRO A 80 -4.02 -0.66 11.13
C PRO A 80 -5.47 -1.02 10.80
N ASN A 81 -6.31 0.02 10.63
CA ASN A 81 -7.68 -0.12 10.15
C ASN A 81 -7.75 -0.15 8.63
N LEU A 82 -6.78 0.49 7.98
CA LEU A 82 -6.71 0.67 6.53
C LEU A 82 -5.28 0.44 6.06
N ILE A 83 -5.13 -0.32 4.97
CA ILE A 83 -3.84 -0.53 4.30
C ILE A 83 -3.97 -0.03 2.88
N ILE A 84 -3.08 0.87 2.48
CA ILE A 84 -3.02 1.45 1.13
C ILE A 84 -1.67 1.13 0.51
N SER A 85 -1.67 0.77 -0.77
CA SER A 85 -0.45 0.58 -1.55
C SER A 85 -0.65 1.01 -3.01
N CYS A 86 0.45 1.46 -3.62
CA CYS A 86 0.58 1.63 -5.07
C CYS A 86 1.47 0.54 -5.72
N GLY A 87 1.90 -0.46 -4.99
CA GLY A 87 2.85 -1.52 -5.38
C GLY A 87 4.08 -1.50 -4.46
N ALA A 88 5.04 -2.36 -4.53
CA ALA A 88 5.24 -3.51 -5.36
C ALA A 88 4.91 -4.81 -4.58
N ALA A 89 5.69 -5.89 -4.82
CA ALA A 89 5.44 -7.22 -4.23
C ALA A 89 5.38 -7.23 -2.69
N VAL A 90 6.06 -6.31 -2.01
CA VAL A 90 6.01 -6.16 -0.54
C VAL A 90 4.59 -5.90 -0.02
N ALA A 91 3.74 -5.29 -0.83
CA ALA A 91 2.34 -5.02 -0.46
C ALA A 91 1.51 -6.30 -0.32
N VAL A 92 1.83 -7.35 -1.08
CA VAL A 92 1.03 -8.58 -1.14
C VAL A 92 0.83 -9.22 0.24
N PRO A 93 1.89 -9.53 1.01
CA PRO A 93 1.69 -10.12 2.34
C PRO A 93 0.95 -9.18 3.30
N PHE A 94 1.19 -7.87 3.22
CA PHE A 94 0.47 -6.90 4.04
C PHE A 94 -1.02 -6.89 3.73
N PHE A 95 -1.40 -7.01 2.47
CA PHE A 95 -2.79 -7.06 2.05
C PHE A 95 -3.48 -8.35 2.50
N TYR A 96 -2.90 -9.50 2.23
CA TYR A 96 -3.51 -10.78 2.61
C TYR A 96 -3.63 -10.95 4.12
N LEU A 97 -2.55 -10.69 4.87
CA LEU A 97 -2.58 -10.80 6.32
C LEU A 97 -3.41 -9.69 6.97
N GLY A 98 -3.35 -8.49 6.44
CA GLY A 98 -4.16 -7.37 6.91
C GLY A 98 -5.66 -7.65 6.77
N LYS A 99 -6.07 -8.25 5.64
CA LYS A 99 -7.46 -8.65 5.44
C LYS A 99 -7.92 -9.67 6.49
N ILE A 100 -7.10 -10.67 6.76
CA ILE A 100 -7.39 -11.67 7.80
C ILE A 100 -7.55 -11.01 9.17
N MET A 101 -6.79 -9.97 9.45
CA MET A 101 -6.86 -9.21 10.70
C MET A 101 -7.97 -8.14 10.72
N GLY A 102 -8.77 -8.03 9.68
CA GLY A 102 -9.93 -7.14 9.62
C GLY A 102 -9.66 -5.74 9.07
N ALA A 103 -8.47 -5.47 8.51
CA ALA A 103 -8.17 -4.19 7.87
C ALA A 103 -8.92 -4.05 6.54
N LYS A 104 -9.29 -2.81 6.19
CA LYS A 104 -9.75 -2.46 4.84
C LYS A 104 -8.54 -2.26 3.92
N LEU A 105 -8.70 -2.59 2.65
CA LEU A 105 -7.61 -2.59 1.68
C LEU A 105 -7.95 -1.69 0.50
N ILE A 106 -7.05 -0.78 0.17
CA ILE A 106 -7.12 0.06 -1.03
C ILE A 106 -5.82 -0.13 -1.82
N TYR A 107 -5.95 -0.51 -3.07
CA TYR A 107 -4.82 -0.57 -3.99
C TYR A 107 -5.01 0.42 -5.12
N ILE A 108 -3.94 1.15 -5.45
CA ILE A 108 -3.90 2.11 -6.53
C ILE A 108 -2.90 1.61 -7.57
N GLU A 109 -3.37 1.29 -8.77
CA GLU A 109 -2.48 0.85 -9.85
C GLU A 109 -1.59 1.99 -10.30
N VAL A 110 -0.35 1.67 -10.67
CA VAL A 110 0.67 2.66 -10.99
C VAL A 110 0.34 3.47 -12.23
N PHE A 111 0.77 4.73 -12.24
CA PHE A 111 0.48 5.70 -13.29
C PHE A 111 1.02 5.30 -14.67
N ASP A 112 2.16 4.64 -14.72
CA ASP A 112 2.83 4.25 -15.97
C ASP A 112 2.22 2.99 -16.62
N ARG A 113 1.19 2.40 -16.02
CA ARG A 113 0.44 1.28 -16.58
C ARG A 113 -0.90 1.75 -17.13
N ILE A 114 -0.97 1.96 -18.44
CA ILE A 114 -2.16 2.50 -19.09
C ILE A 114 -3.21 1.40 -19.34
N ASP A 115 -2.78 0.27 -19.91
CA ASP A 115 -3.67 -0.80 -20.37
C ASP A 115 -3.23 -2.21 -19.93
N LYS A 116 -2.13 -2.31 -19.17
CA LYS A 116 -1.59 -3.60 -18.71
C LYS A 116 -1.55 -3.65 -17.19
N PRO A 117 -1.93 -4.80 -16.60
CA PRO A 117 -1.86 -4.95 -15.15
C PRO A 117 -0.41 -5.16 -14.68
N THR A 118 -0.14 -4.74 -13.46
CA THR A 118 1.04 -5.20 -12.74
C THR A 118 0.77 -6.56 -12.12
N MET A 119 1.83 -7.32 -11.84
CA MET A 119 1.67 -8.59 -11.13
C MET A 119 1.08 -8.39 -9.73
N THR A 120 1.56 -7.39 -9.02
CA THR A 120 1.01 -7.05 -7.69
C THR A 120 -0.47 -6.69 -7.77
N GLY A 121 -0.87 -5.86 -8.75
CA GLY A 121 -2.28 -5.51 -8.95
C GLY A 121 -3.15 -6.73 -9.18
N LYS A 122 -2.71 -7.66 -10.03
CA LYS A 122 -3.42 -8.92 -10.26
C LYS A 122 -3.57 -9.75 -8.98
N MET A 123 -2.53 -9.82 -8.17
CA MET A 123 -2.53 -10.64 -6.95
C MET A 123 -3.46 -10.08 -5.88
N VAL A 124 -3.60 -8.76 -5.78
CA VAL A 124 -4.42 -8.13 -4.73
C VAL A 124 -5.85 -7.81 -5.18
N TYR A 125 -6.10 -7.72 -6.49
CA TYR A 125 -7.40 -7.37 -7.03
C TYR A 125 -8.57 -8.19 -6.46
N PRO A 126 -8.45 -9.53 -6.30
CA PRO A 126 -9.57 -10.33 -5.77
C PRO A 126 -9.94 -10.04 -4.32
N ILE A 127 -9.05 -9.44 -3.54
CA ILE A 127 -9.23 -9.29 -2.08
C ILE A 127 -9.40 -7.86 -1.60
N VAL A 128 -9.12 -6.86 -2.43
CA VAL A 128 -9.20 -5.46 -2.02
C VAL A 128 -10.63 -4.96 -1.91
N ASP A 129 -10.86 -4.03 -1.01
CA ASP A 129 -12.14 -3.34 -0.85
C ASP A 129 -12.34 -2.28 -1.93
N LYS A 130 -11.27 -1.58 -2.30
CA LYS A 130 -11.25 -0.61 -3.40
C LYS A 130 -10.00 -0.82 -4.25
N PHE A 131 -10.20 -0.89 -5.55
CA PHE A 131 -9.12 -0.90 -6.55
C PHE A 131 -9.24 0.36 -7.39
N ILE A 132 -8.22 1.22 -7.34
CA ILE A 132 -8.23 2.53 -8.01
C ILE A 132 -7.27 2.47 -9.19
N VAL A 133 -7.73 2.94 -10.34
CA VAL A 133 -6.94 3.08 -11.56
C VAL A 133 -6.84 4.55 -11.96
N GLN A 134 -5.79 4.90 -12.67
CA GLN A 134 -5.53 6.27 -13.13
C GLN A 134 -5.85 6.47 -14.61
N TRP A 135 -6.19 5.41 -15.32
CA TRP A 135 -6.53 5.39 -16.74
C TRP A 135 -7.81 4.62 -16.98
N GLU A 136 -8.69 5.15 -17.80
CA GLU A 136 -9.96 4.50 -18.12
C GLU A 136 -9.77 3.12 -18.79
N GLU A 137 -8.71 2.98 -19.57
CA GLU A 137 -8.33 1.73 -20.25
C GLU A 137 -8.06 0.59 -19.25
N GLN A 138 -7.62 0.89 -18.04
CA GLN A 138 -7.40 -0.10 -16.99
C GLN A 138 -8.69 -0.80 -16.53
N LYS A 139 -9.84 -0.21 -16.73
CA LYS A 139 -11.13 -0.84 -16.39
C LYS A 139 -11.42 -2.07 -17.24
N LYS A 140 -10.80 -2.21 -18.40
CA LYS A 140 -10.88 -3.44 -19.21
C LYS A 140 -10.18 -4.62 -18.54
N VAL A 141 -9.11 -4.33 -17.79
CA VAL A 141 -8.33 -5.31 -17.03
C VAL A 141 -8.95 -5.54 -15.67
N TYR A 142 -9.42 -4.47 -15.04
CA TYR A 142 -10.01 -4.47 -13.71
C TYR A 142 -11.43 -3.89 -13.73
N PRO A 143 -12.44 -4.71 -14.12
CA PRO A 143 -13.80 -4.21 -14.33
C PRO A 143 -14.45 -3.55 -13.11
N LYS A 144 -14.03 -3.92 -11.89
CA LYS A 144 -14.55 -3.34 -10.65
C LYS A 144 -13.74 -2.13 -10.16
N ALA A 145 -12.72 -1.72 -10.91
CA ALA A 145 -11.88 -0.59 -10.53
C ALA A 145 -12.63 0.74 -10.68
N ILE A 146 -12.18 1.72 -9.89
CA ILE A 146 -12.69 3.09 -9.90
C ILE A 146 -11.61 3.99 -10.47
N ASN A 147 -11.96 4.82 -11.45
CA ASN A 147 -11.07 5.85 -11.95
C ASN A 147 -11.41 7.18 -11.28
N LEU A 148 -10.50 7.69 -10.46
CA LEU A 148 -10.63 8.97 -9.76
C LEU A 148 -9.72 10.05 -10.37
N GLY A 149 -9.18 9.80 -11.56
CA GLY A 149 -8.22 10.67 -12.20
C GLY A 149 -6.77 10.32 -11.85
N SER A 150 -5.85 11.13 -12.35
CA SER A 150 -4.42 10.93 -12.12
C SER A 150 -3.96 11.53 -10.79
N ILE A 151 -2.99 10.89 -10.15
CA ILE A 151 -2.30 11.44 -8.98
C ILE A 151 -1.32 12.55 -9.39
N PHE A 152 -0.80 12.46 -10.60
CA PHE A 152 0.14 13.44 -11.14
C PHE A 152 -0.53 14.45 -12.05
#